data_dcc7c8257cf5fe2e20ad5c0264a1b7ab
#
_entry.id   dcc7c8257cf5fe2e20ad5c0264a1b7ab
#
_cell.length_a   1.000
_cell.length_b   1.000
_cell.length_c   1.000
_cell.angle_alpha   90.00
_cell.angle_beta   90.00
_cell.angle_gamma   90.00
#
_symmetry.space_group_name_H-M   'P 1'
#
loop_
_entity.id
_entity.type
_entity.pdbx_description
1 polymer ?
#
loop_
_entity_poly.entity_id
_entity_poly.type
_entity_poly.pdbx_seq_one_letter_code
_entity_poly.pdbx_strand_id
1 'polypeptide(L)'
;QDHIGSVFNEDEPNWDSGLIKFYNNFAMDFLYPNTNNLLVFAENHDTNRINDVYKHDFAKYKLVMTLMATVRGIPQVYYGSEIGMGGDKSKGDADIRQDFPGGWAGDKNNALTAAGRTAEQAKYFDFTSKLFNWRKSNEAVHFGKMTHYIPENNTYVYFRYTNAKTVMVVFNNNAKQQVVKTNRFKENIKNFKSGKDVITGKTFDLASEITLEPKSALVLELE
;
A
#
# COMPACT_ATOMS: atom_id res chain seq x y z
N GLN A 1 17.32 6.06 7.82
CA GLN A 1 15.86 5.91 7.85
C GLN A 1 15.41 5.57 6.42
N ASP A 2 15.09 4.30 6.21
CA ASP A 2 14.55 3.86 4.94
C ASP A 2 13.14 4.40 4.78
N HIS A 3 12.95 5.21 3.76
CA HIS A 3 11.64 5.77 3.48
C HIS A 3 10.75 4.68 2.89
N ILE A 4 9.57 4.47 3.45
CA ILE A 4 8.53 3.58 2.91
C ILE A 4 8.36 3.82 1.40
N GLY A 5 8.45 5.08 0.98
CA GLY A 5 8.28 5.50 -0.40
C GLY A 5 9.32 4.96 -1.40
N SER A 6 10.45 4.39 -1.00
CA SER A 6 11.50 3.95 -1.95
C SER A 6 11.70 2.45 -2.02
N VAL A 7 11.23 1.68 -1.02
CA VAL A 7 11.50 0.24 -0.88
C VAL A 7 11.06 -0.58 -2.10
N PHE A 8 9.95 -0.22 -2.73
CA PHE A 8 9.47 -0.94 -3.92
C PHE A 8 10.30 -0.67 -5.19
N ASN A 9 11.32 0.21 -5.15
CA ASN A 9 12.33 0.34 -6.21
C ASN A 9 13.48 -0.66 -6.05
N GLU A 10 13.57 -1.35 -4.92
CA GLU A 10 14.62 -2.31 -4.63
C GLU A 10 14.20 -3.69 -5.16
N ASP A 11 14.54 -3.95 -6.42
CA ASP A 11 14.11 -5.15 -7.14
C ASP A 11 14.93 -6.40 -6.78
N GLU A 12 16.16 -6.22 -6.30
CA GLU A 12 17.05 -7.31 -5.88
C GLU A 12 17.03 -7.46 -4.35
N PRO A 13 16.25 -8.42 -3.82
CA PRO A 13 16.16 -8.62 -2.39
C PRO A 13 17.43 -9.24 -1.82
N ASN A 14 17.87 -8.72 -0.67
CA ASN A 14 18.94 -9.31 0.13
C ASN A 14 18.65 -9.06 1.62
N TRP A 15 19.68 -9.19 2.50
CA TRP A 15 19.52 -9.04 3.95
C TRP A 15 19.07 -7.63 4.40
N ASP A 16 19.32 -6.61 3.61
CA ASP A 16 19.10 -5.21 3.96
C ASP A 16 18.40 -4.42 2.85
N SER A 17 17.91 -5.07 1.79
CA SER A 17 17.18 -4.41 0.70
C SER A 17 15.87 -5.11 0.34
N GLY A 18 14.96 -4.35 -0.26
CA GLY A 18 13.64 -4.82 -0.64
C GLY A 18 12.69 -4.97 0.55
N LEU A 19 11.74 -5.88 0.42
CA LEU A 19 10.64 -6.03 1.37
C LEU A 19 11.06 -6.46 2.78
N ILE A 20 12.29 -6.95 2.97
CA ILE A 20 12.85 -7.27 4.30
C ILE A 20 12.91 -6.03 5.20
N LYS A 21 13.05 -4.84 4.63
CA LYS A 21 13.05 -3.58 5.39
C LYS A 21 11.72 -3.35 6.12
N PHE A 22 10.61 -3.70 5.49
CA PHE A 22 9.30 -3.64 6.15
C PHE A 22 9.21 -4.67 7.27
N TYR A 23 9.65 -5.90 7.00
CA TYR A 23 9.67 -6.95 8.02
C TYR A 23 10.48 -6.52 9.24
N ASN A 24 11.71 -6.05 9.06
CA ASN A 24 12.58 -5.61 10.14
C ASN A 24 11.99 -4.42 10.91
N ASN A 25 11.37 -3.47 10.21
CA ASN A 25 10.72 -2.33 10.85
C ASN A 25 9.53 -2.77 11.71
N PHE A 26 8.66 -3.65 11.21
CA PHE A 26 7.49 -4.11 11.97
C PHE A 26 7.86 -5.10 13.08
N ALA A 27 8.96 -5.83 12.95
CA ALA A 27 9.50 -6.67 14.02
C ALA A 27 9.89 -5.85 15.26
N MET A 28 10.13 -4.55 15.10
CA MET A 28 10.45 -3.63 16.21
C MET A 28 9.20 -3.02 16.88
N ASP A 29 8.00 -3.45 16.54
CA ASP A 29 6.74 -2.92 17.07
C ASP A 29 6.62 -3.06 18.60
N PHE A 30 7.33 -4.01 19.20
CA PHE A 30 7.40 -4.17 20.67
C PHE A 30 8.01 -2.95 21.40
N LEU A 31 8.70 -2.06 20.70
CA LEU A 31 9.25 -0.83 21.26
C LEU A 31 8.18 0.23 21.53
N TYR A 32 6.99 0.07 20.99
CA TYR A 32 5.92 1.06 21.06
C TYR A 32 4.76 0.58 21.95
N PRO A 33 4.27 1.40 22.87
CA PRO A 33 3.12 1.02 23.71
C PRO A 33 1.87 0.69 22.92
N ASN A 34 1.64 1.40 21.80
CA ASN A 34 0.52 1.15 20.90
C ASN A 34 0.91 1.56 19.47
N THR A 35 1.18 0.57 18.63
CA THR A 35 1.58 0.79 17.24
C THR A 35 0.47 1.35 16.36
N ASN A 36 -0.80 1.20 16.75
CA ASN A 36 -1.92 1.78 16.00
C ASN A 36 -1.99 3.31 16.12
N ASN A 37 -1.26 3.91 17.07
CA ASN A 37 -1.16 5.37 17.23
C ASN A 37 0.03 5.99 16.49
N LEU A 38 0.84 5.18 15.80
CA LEU A 38 1.95 5.70 15.00
C LEU A 38 1.43 6.34 13.72
N LEU A 39 1.93 7.54 13.41
CA LEU A 39 1.69 8.17 12.12
C LEU A 39 2.56 7.49 11.06
N VAL A 40 1.95 7.03 9.98
CA VAL A 40 2.63 6.36 8.87
C VAL A 40 2.41 7.14 7.58
N PHE A 41 3.48 7.48 6.88
CA PHE A 41 3.41 8.20 5.62
C PHE A 41 4.53 7.76 4.66
N ALA A 42 4.26 7.83 3.37
CA ALA A 42 5.22 7.54 2.32
C ALA A 42 5.88 8.81 1.76
N GLU A 43 5.18 9.92 1.86
CA GLU A 43 5.63 11.27 1.47
C GLU A 43 4.98 12.34 2.35
N ASN A 44 5.58 13.51 2.38
CA ASN A 44 5.04 14.71 3.01
C ASN A 44 5.56 15.97 2.31
N HIS A 45 5.31 17.14 2.90
CA HIS A 45 5.73 18.44 2.36
C HIS A 45 7.26 18.69 2.38
N ASP A 46 8.06 17.78 2.93
CA ASP A 46 9.52 17.89 3.03
C ASP A 46 10.26 16.81 2.24
N THR A 47 9.53 15.86 1.63
CA THR A 47 10.10 14.75 0.87
C THR A 47 9.75 14.82 -0.62
N ASN A 48 10.44 14.06 -1.45
CA ASN A 48 9.99 13.81 -2.81
C ASN A 48 8.57 13.24 -2.82
N ARG A 49 7.78 13.61 -3.84
CA ARG A 49 6.50 12.96 -4.10
C ARG A 49 6.73 11.50 -4.51
N ILE A 50 5.93 10.58 -3.99
CA ILE A 50 6.08 9.14 -4.31
C ILE A 50 5.95 8.86 -5.81
N ASN A 51 5.16 9.65 -6.51
CA ASN A 51 4.98 9.48 -7.94
C ASN A 51 6.28 9.74 -8.71
N ASP A 52 7.09 10.73 -8.30
CA ASP A 52 8.43 10.95 -8.88
C ASP A 52 9.45 9.92 -8.42
N VAL A 53 9.42 9.52 -7.14
CA VAL A 53 10.26 8.43 -6.64
C VAL A 53 10.10 7.16 -7.47
N TYR A 54 8.89 6.88 -7.93
CA TYR A 54 8.56 5.73 -8.75
C TYR A 54 8.47 6.03 -10.25
N LYS A 55 8.93 7.22 -10.71
CA LYS A 55 8.94 7.60 -12.12
C LYS A 55 7.59 7.40 -12.80
N HIS A 56 6.52 7.79 -12.10
CA HIS A 56 5.13 7.66 -12.55
C HIS A 56 4.68 6.21 -12.83
N ASP A 57 5.36 5.21 -12.23
CA ASP A 57 4.94 3.82 -12.31
C ASP A 57 3.73 3.56 -11.41
N PHE A 58 2.57 3.47 -12.03
CA PHE A 58 1.30 3.24 -11.32
C PHE A 58 1.25 1.90 -10.58
N ALA A 59 1.97 0.86 -11.04
CA ALA A 59 2.01 -0.41 -10.34
C ALA A 59 2.72 -0.26 -8.98
N LYS A 60 3.86 0.45 -8.94
CA LYS A 60 4.59 0.76 -7.70
C LYS A 60 3.78 1.70 -6.79
N TYR A 61 3.10 2.69 -7.36
CA TYR A 61 2.17 3.53 -6.59
C TYR A 61 1.12 2.70 -5.86
N LYS A 62 0.51 1.72 -6.55
CA LYS A 62 -0.47 0.81 -5.94
C LYS A 62 0.11 0.02 -4.77
N LEU A 63 1.36 -0.44 -4.88
CA LEU A 63 2.04 -1.15 -3.79
C LEU A 63 2.17 -0.26 -2.55
N VAL A 64 2.64 0.99 -2.72
CA VAL A 64 2.77 1.94 -1.62
C VAL A 64 1.43 2.24 -0.96
N MET A 65 0.42 2.58 -1.75
CA MET A 65 -0.89 2.92 -1.21
C MET A 65 -1.56 1.72 -0.53
N THR A 66 -1.33 0.51 -1.05
CA THR A 66 -1.80 -0.72 -0.38
C THR A 66 -1.12 -0.90 0.98
N LEU A 67 0.20 -0.72 1.07
CA LEU A 67 0.91 -0.76 2.35
C LEU A 67 0.34 0.28 3.31
N MET A 68 0.22 1.54 2.86
CA MET A 68 -0.31 2.64 3.67
C MET A 68 -1.71 2.37 4.20
N ALA A 69 -2.56 1.77 3.38
CA ALA A 69 -3.95 1.49 3.76
C ALA A 69 -4.11 0.29 4.68
N THR A 70 -3.14 -0.62 4.77
CA THR A 70 -3.31 -1.91 5.45
C THR A 70 -2.37 -2.15 6.61
N VAL A 71 -1.23 -1.47 6.66
CA VAL A 71 -0.29 -1.58 7.78
C VAL A 71 -0.90 -0.97 9.07
N ARG A 72 -0.32 -1.33 10.23
CA ARG A 72 -0.69 -0.73 11.52
C ARG A 72 -0.35 0.76 11.56
N GLY A 73 -1.10 1.55 12.33
CA GLY A 73 -0.92 2.99 12.47
C GLY A 73 -1.95 3.81 11.70
N ILE A 74 -1.76 5.12 11.76
CA ILE A 74 -2.64 6.12 11.16
C ILE A 74 -2.00 6.56 9.84
N PRO A 75 -2.57 6.23 8.68
CA PRO A 75 -2.00 6.64 7.40
C PRO A 75 -2.21 8.13 7.17
N GLN A 76 -1.12 8.83 6.85
CA GLN A 76 -1.16 10.20 6.36
C GLN A 76 -0.93 10.17 4.85
N VAL A 77 -1.92 10.57 4.06
CA VAL A 77 -1.82 10.75 2.62
C VAL A 77 -1.62 12.24 2.36
N TYR A 78 -0.52 12.60 1.70
CA TYR A 78 -0.25 13.98 1.36
C TYR A 78 -1.16 14.40 0.20
N TYR A 79 -1.68 15.63 0.22
CA TYR A 79 -2.63 16.10 -0.80
C TYR A 79 -2.05 15.96 -2.22
N GLY A 80 -2.88 15.57 -3.16
CA GLY A 80 -2.48 15.37 -4.55
C GLY A 80 -1.86 14.00 -4.83
N SER A 81 -1.46 13.21 -3.81
CA SER A 81 -1.03 11.83 -4.01
C SER A 81 -2.14 11.02 -4.68
N GLU A 82 -3.38 11.25 -4.27
CA GLU A 82 -4.57 10.56 -4.76
C GLU A 82 -4.89 10.82 -6.25
N ILE A 83 -4.27 11.83 -6.85
CA ILE A 83 -4.36 12.10 -8.29
C ILE A 83 -3.01 11.97 -9.01
N GLY A 84 -1.99 11.42 -8.33
CA GLY A 84 -0.68 11.17 -8.90
C GLY A 84 0.17 12.42 -9.11
N MET A 85 0.00 13.47 -8.29
CA MET A 85 0.88 14.65 -8.36
C MET A 85 2.34 14.25 -8.13
N GLY A 86 3.23 14.81 -8.96
CA GLY A 86 4.67 14.70 -8.83
C GLY A 86 5.28 15.86 -8.06
N GLY A 87 6.60 15.77 -7.82
CA GLY A 87 7.40 16.82 -7.20
C GLY A 87 8.74 16.28 -6.71
N ASP A 88 9.81 16.97 -7.08
CA ASP A 88 11.19 16.63 -6.77
C ASP A 88 11.79 17.65 -5.81
N LYS A 89 12.12 17.23 -4.59
CA LYS A 89 12.72 18.07 -3.55
C LYS A 89 14.02 18.74 -3.98
N SER A 90 14.78 18.13 -4.88
CA SER A 90 16.02 18.70 -5.38
C SER A 90 15.81 19.99 -6.16
N LYS A 91 14.60 20.21 -6.67
CA LYS A 91 14.18 21.45 -7.37
C LYS A 91 13.62 22.51 -6.41
N GLY A 92 13.56 22.20 -5.11
CA GLY A 92 13.08 23.09 -4.06
C GLY A 92 11.68 22.75 -3.55
N ASP A 93 11.30 23.47 -2.47
CA ASP A 93 10.03 23.22 -1.78
C ASP A 93 8.81 23.53 -2.67
N ALA A 94 8.91 24.51 -3.55
CA ALA A 94 7.80 24.85 -4.45
C ALA A 94 7.43 23.69 -5.38
N ASP A 95 8.39 22.86 -5.80
CA ASP A 95 8.14 21.75 -6.70
C ASP A 95 7.33 20.61 -6.02
N ILE A 96 7.58 20.36 -4.74
CA ILE A 96 6.84 19.34 -3.98
C ILE A 96 5.56 19.87 -3.32
N ARG A 97 5.33 21.19 -3.31
CA ARG A 97 4.18 21.86 -2.69
C ARG A 97 3.33 22.62 -3.73
N GLN A 98 3.26 22.12 -4.96
CA GLN A 98 2.47 22.71 -6.03
C GLN A 98 0.99 22.76 -5.66
N ASP A 99 0.26 23.75 -6.19
CA ASP A 99 -1.18 23.88 -5.99
C ASP A 99 -1.94 22.67 -6.54
N PHE A 100 -2.98 22.28 -5.83
CA PHE A 100 -3.88 21.21 -6.32
C PHE A 100 -4.69 21.72 -7.51
N PRO A 101 -4.71 21.00 -8.65
CA PRO A 101 -5.43 21.44 -9.84
C PRO A 101 -6.94 21.59 -9.57
N GLY A 102 -7.47 22.79 -9.74
CA GLY A 102 -8.86 23.14 -9.46
C GLY A 102 -9.10 23.88 -8.15
N GLY A 103 -8.02 24.21 -7.42
CA GLY A 103 -8.10 25.02 -6.18
C GLY A 103 -8.31 26.52 -6.44
N TRP A 104 -8.00 27.00 -7.64
CA TRP A 104 -7.99 28.42 -7.99
C TRP A 104 -8.85 28.74 -9.22
N ALA A 105 -9.39 29.96 -9.27
CA ALA A 105 -10.28 30.40 -10.34
C ALA A 105 -9.65 30.41 -11.75
N GLY A 106 -8.31 30.45 -11.83
CA GLY A 106 -7.57 30.43 -13.12
C GLY A 106 -7.13 29.04 -13.58
N ASP A 107 -7.45 28.00 -12.85
CA ASP A 107 -7.01 26.66 -13.17
C ASP A 107 -7.68 26.14 -14.45
N LYS A 108 -6.86 25.54 -15.33
CA LYS A 108 -7.32 25.01 -16.62
C LYS A 108 -8.19 23.75 -16.47
N ASN A 109 -8.00 22.99 -15.40
CA ASN A 109 -8.75 21.79 -15.09
C ASN A 109 -9.05 21.76 -13.57
N ASN A 110 -10.09 21.04 -13.20
CA ASN A 110 -10.51 20.89 -11.81
C ASN A 110 -10.51 19.42 -11.40
N ALA A 111 -9.40 18.95 -10.85
CA ALA A 111 -9.24 17.56 -10.41
C ALA A 111 -10.06 17.18 -9.16
N LEU A 112 -10.71 18.17 -8.51
CA LEU A 112 -11.68 17.91 -7.43
C LEU A 112 -12.93 17.20 -7.96
N THR A 113 -13.26 17.41 -9.25
CA THR A 113 -14.43 16.80 -9.87
C THR A 113 -14.04 15.64 -10.79
N ALA A 114 -14.92 14.65 -10.94
CA ALA A 114 -14.69 13.53 -11.86
C ALA A 114 -14.50 13.98 -13.31
N ALA A 115 -15.31 14.93 -13.76
CA ALA A 115 -15.25 15.46 -15.13
C ALA A 115 -13.99 16.29 -15.42
N GLY A 116 -13.37 16.85 -14.38
CA GLY A 116 -12.17 17.69 -14.53
C GLY A 116 -10.85 16.92 -14.37
N ARG A 117 -10.89 15.64 -13.95
CA ARG A 117 -9.69 14.78 -13.89
C ARG A 117 -9.30 14.34 -15.29
N THR A 118 -8.00 14.34 -15.56
CA THR A 118 -7.46 13.63 -16.72
C THR A 118 -7.64 12.11 -16.52
N ALA A 119 -7.55 11.32 -17.59
CA ALA A 119 -7.64 9.87 -17.50
C ALA A 119 -6.55 9.29 -16.55
N GLU A 120 -5.36 9.89 -16.56
CA GLU A 120 -4.29 9.51 -15.65
C GLU A 120 -4.64 9.83 -14.19
N GLN A 121 -5.07 11.04 -13.88
CA GLN A 121 -5.52 11.44 -12.54
C GLN A 121 -6.68 10.58 -12.03
N ALA A 122 -7.63 10.24 -12.91
CA ALA A 122 -8.77 9.40 -12.56
C ALA A 122 -8.32 8.00 -12.10
N LYS A 123 -7.39 7.39 -12.79
CA LYS A 123 -6.89 6.05 -12.44
C LYS A 123 -6.22 6.02 -11.05
N TYR A 124 -5.45 7.04 -10.67
CA TYR A 124 -4.89 7.18 -9.32
C TYR A 124 -5.99 7.39 -8.28
N PHE A 125 -6.92 8.29 -8.59
CA PHE A 125 -8.03 8.62 -7.70
C PHE A 125 -8.94 7.43 -7.43
N ASP A 126 -9.34 6.70 -8.46
CA ASP A 126 -10.27 5.58 -8.36
C ASP A 126 -9.68 4.46 -7.51
N PHE A 127 -8.40 4.13 -7.71
CA PHE A 127 -7.71 3.14 -6.90
C PHE A 127 -7.62 3.58 -5.44
N THR A 128 -7.14 4.79 -5.20
CA THR A 128 -6.92 5.33 -3.84
C THR A 128 -8.24 5.47 -3.09
N SER A 129 -9.24 6.04 -3.75
CA SER A 129 -10.58 6.20 -3.18
C SER A 129 -11.20 4.86 -2.80
N LYS A 130 -11.15 3.86 -3.68
CA LYS A 130 -11.69 2.53 -3.41
C LYS A 130 -11.01 1.89 -2.20
N LEU A 131 -9.68 1.92 -2.16
CA LEU A 131 -8.89 1.30 -1.11
C LEU A 131 -9.11 1.98 0.25
N PHE A 132 -9.08 3.31 0.32
CA PHE A 132 -9.23 4.04 1.58
C PHE A 132 -10.68 4.10 2.07
N ASN A 133 -11.68 4.07 1.18
CA ASN A 133 -13.07 3.90 1.60
C ASN A 133 -13.34 2.50 2.18
N TRP A 134 -12.73 1.45 1.60
CA TRP A 134 -12.76 0.13 2.21
C TRP A 134 -12.07 0.16 3.59
N ARG A 135 -10.86 0.74 3.70
CA ARG A 135 -10.17 0.87 4.98
C ARG A 135 -11.06 1.52 6.03
N LYS A 136 -11.73 2.63 5.69
CA LYS A 136 -12.57 3.41 6.61
C LYS A 136 -13.62 2.57 7.36
N SER A 137 -14.06 1.47 6.78
CA SER A 137 -15.06 0.57 7.37
C SER A 137 -14.49 -0.75 7.92
N ASN A 138 -13.16 -0.95 7.88
CA ASN A 138 -12.55 -2.22 8.25
C ASN A 138 -11.75 -2.11 9.56
N GLU A 139 -12.32 -2.67 10.64
CA GLU A 139 -11.74 -2.63 11.99
C GLU A 139 -10.40 -3.36 12.09
N ALA A 140 -10.19 -4.43 11.30
CA ALA A 140 -8.96 -5.20 11.35
C ALA A 140 -7.73 -4.36 10.98
N VAL A 141 -7.86 -3.45 10.00
CA VAL A 141 -6.78 -2.55 9.61
C VAL A 141 -6.69 -1.28 10.46
N HIS A 142 -7.75 -0.93 11.21
CA HIS A 142 -7.72 0.22 12.11
C HIS A 142 -6.95 -0.10 13.40
N PHE A 143 -7.40 -1.09 14.14
CA PHE A 143 -6.90 -1.41 15.48
C PHE A 143 -6.63 -2.91 15.71
N GLY A 144 -6.75 -3.71 14.66
CA GLY A 144 -6.47 -5.15 14.73
C GLY A 144 -5.00 -5.44 15.01
N LYS A 145 -4.75 -6.65 15.46
CA LYS A 145 -3.40 -7.19 15.61
C LYS A 145 -2.75 -7.42 14.25
N MET A 146 -1.43 -7.54 14.24
CA MET A 146 -0.67 -7.85 13.05
C MET A 146 0.18 -9.10 13.27
N THR A 147 0.11 -10.05 12.34
CA THR A 147 1.08 -11.15 12.20
C THR A 147 1.72 -11.02 10.82
N HIS A 148 3.03 -11.08 10.73
CA HIS A 148 3.72 -10.95 9.46
C HIS A 148 4.82 -12.01 9.32
N TYR A 149 5.16 -12.35 8.09
CA TYR A 149 6.08 -13.42 7.75
C TYR A 149 7.32 -12.88 7.06
N ILE A 150 8.46 -13.52 7.28
CA ILE A 150 9.71 -13.14 6.60
C ILE A 150 9.47 -13.17 5.08
N PRO A 151 9.84 -12.11 4.33
CA PRO A 151 9.71 -12.10 2.88
C PRO A 151 10.48 -13.25 2.23
N GLU A 152 9.89 -13.84 1.19
CA GLU A 152 10.51 -14.88 0.37
C GLU A 152 10.33 -14.53 -1.10
N ASN A 153 11.36 -14.71 -1.92
CA ASN A 153 11.31 -14.45 -3.36
C ASN A 153 10.72 -13.07 -3.71
N ASN A 154 11.12 -12.03 -2.96
CA ASN A 154 10.60 -10.67 -3.07
C ASN A 154 9.06 -10.58 -3.03
N THR A 155 8.43 -11.49 -2.26
CA THR A 155 7.03 -11.43 -1.86
C THR A 155 6.93 -11.23 -0.36
N TYR A 156 5.90 -10.54 0.09
CA TYR A 156 5.70 -10.27 1.51
C TYR A 156 4.24 -10.50 1.90
N VAL A 157 4.04 -11.20 3.01
CA VAL A 157 2.70 -11.53 3.52
C VAL A 157 2.57 -11.11 4.97
N TYR A 158 1.46 -10.44 5.26
CA TYR A 158 1.02 -10.20 6.63
C TYR A 158 -0.50 -10.25 6.76
N PHE A 159 -0.93 -10.38 7.99
CA PHE A 159 -2.33 -10.44 8.39
C PHE A 159 -2.65 -9.30 9.34
N ARG A 160 -3.81 -8.68 9.14
CA ARG A 160 -4.45 -7.80 10.12
C ARG A 160 -5.72 -8.47 10.58
N TYR A 161 -5.93 -8.56 11.89
CA TYR A 161 -7.08 -9.31 12.40
C TYR A 161 -7.59 -8.80 13.73
N THR A 162 -8.91 -8.97 13.92
CA THR A 162 -9.64 -8.90 15.17
C THR A 162 -10.27 -10.26 15.44
N ASN A 163 -11.11 -10.36 16.46
CA ASN A 163 -11.91 -11.58 16.66
C ASN A 163 -12.98 -11.78 15.58
N ALA A 164 -13.40 -10.71 14.91
CA ALA A 164 -14.49 -10.72 13.93
C ALA A 164 -14.01 -10.73 12.47
N LYS A 165 -12.84 -10.18 12.18
CA LYS A 165 -12.35 -10.01 10.81
C LYS A 165 -10.88 -10.35 10.68
N THR A 166 -10.54 -10.96 9.54
CA THR A 166 -9.15 -11.22 9.14
C THR A 166 -8.93 -10.74 7.72
N VAL A 167 -7.87 -9.97 7.53
CA VAL A 167 -7.41 -9.49 6.24
C VAL A 167 -6.00 -10.04 5.99
N MET A 168 -5.80 -10.72 4.86
CA MET A 168 -4.50 -11.16 4.39
C MET A 168 -4.02 -10.18 3.32
N VAL A 169 -2.82 -9.66 3.49
CA VAL A 169 -2.18 -8.76 2.51
C VAL A 169 -0.96 -9.44 1.93
N VAL A 170 -0.89 -9.50 0.61
CA VAL A 170 0.18 -10.18 -0.12
C VAL A 170 0.78 -9.23 -1.15
N PHE A 171 2.09 -9.05 -1.11
CA PHE A 171 2.85 -8.23 -2.06
C PHE A 171 3.72 -9.08 -2.95
N ASN A 172 3.76 -8.74 -4.24
CA ASN A 172 4.76 -9.19 -5.20
C ASN A 172 5.54 -7.97 -5.73
N ASN A 173 6.78 -7.81 -5.29
CA ASN A 173 7.65 -6.74 -5.79
C ASN A 173 8.53 -7.17 -6.98
N ASN A 174 8.29 -8.35 -7.55
CA ASN A 174 9.01 -8.81 -8.74
C ASN A 174 8.42 -8.21 -10.02
N ALA A 175 9.27 -8.13 -11.06
CA ALA A 175 8.85 -7.85 -12.42
C ALA A 175 8.20 -9.07 -13.13
N LYS A 176 8.08 -10.20 -12.43
CA LYS A 176 7.47 -11.45 -12.91
C LYS A 176 6.37 -11.92 -11.97
N GLN A 177 5.46 -12.70 -12.50
CA GLN A 177 4.44 -13.39 -11.73
C GLN A 177 5.09 -14.27 -10.66
N GLN A 178 4.50 -14.34 -9.48
CA GLN A 178 4.94 -15.17 -8.37
C GLN A 178 3.80 -16.05 -7.85
N VAL A 179 4.17 -17.18 -7.31
CA VAL A 179 3.24 -18.11 -6.65
C VAL A 179 3.60 -18.17 -5.17
N VAL A 180 2.63 -17.87 -4.31
CA VAL A 180 2.77 -17.92 -2.86
C VAL A 180 2.00 -19.12 -2.31
N LYS A 181 2.71 -20.08 -1.70
CA LYS A 181 2.11 -21.27 -1.10
C LYS A 181 1.45 -20.91 0.24
N THR A 182 0.17 -21.18 0.35
CA THR A 182 -0.65 -20.79 1.52
C THR A 182 -0.39 -21.64 2.76
N ASN A 183 0.10 -22.87 2.61
CA ASN A 183 0.40 -23.78 3.72
C ASN A 183 1.39 -23.18 4.74
N ARG A 184 2.23 -22.22 4.32
CA ARG A 184 3.13 -21.47 5.19
C ARG A 184 2.38 -20.64 6.22
N PHE A 185 1.15 -20.23 5.92
CA PHE A 185 0.32 -19.33 6.73
C PHE A 185 -0.84 -20.05 7.42
N LYS A 186 -0.80 -21.37 7.50
CA LYS A 186 -1.91 -22.22 7.97
C LYS A 186 -2.46 -21.79 9.33
N GLU A 187 -1.64 -21.27 10.23
CA GLU A 187 -2.07 -20.80 11.54
C GLU A 187 -3.01 -19.60 11.48
N ASN A 188 -2.84 -18.71 10.47
CA ASN A 188 -3.71 -17.56 10.26
C ASN A 188 -4.90 -17.86 9.35
N ILE A 189 -4.82 -18.89 8.48
CA ILE A 189 -5.86 -19.17 7.48
C ILE A 189 -6.67 -20.44 7.73
N LYS A 190 -6.34 -21.25 8.74
CA LYS A 190 -6.94 -22.58 8.98
C LYS A 190 -8.48 -22.59 9.11
N ASN A 191 -9.07 -21.46 9.44
CA ASN A 191 -10.53 -21.34 9.63
C ASN A 191 -11.22 -20.74 8.39
N PHE A 192 -10.48 -20.46 7.33
CA PHE A 192 -10.98 -19.81 6.12
C PHE A 192 -10.75 -20.69 4.90
N LYS A 193 -11.67 -20.62 3.93
CA LYS A 193 -11.56 -21.36 2.67
C LYS A 193 -11.11 -20.47 1.53
N SER A 194 -11.47 -19.20 1.59
CA SER A 194 -11.24 -18.24 0.54
C SER A 194 -10.91 -16.84 1.08
N GLY A 195 -10.45 -15.97 0.21
CA GLY A 195 -10.28 -14.57 0.48
C GLY A 195 -10.73 -13.75 -0.72
N LYS A 196 -11.53 -12.71 -0.46
CA LYS A 196 -12.05 -11.82 -1.51
C LYS A 196 -11.20 -10.56 -1.60
N ASP A 197 -10.60 -10.31 -2.77
CA ASP A 197 -9.81 -9.10 -3.00
C ASP A 197 -10.70 -7.86 -3.02
N VAL A 198 -10.38 -6.90 -2.17
CA VAL A 198 -11.18 -5.69 -1.96
C VAL A 198 -11.15 -4.72 -3.15
N ILE A 199 -10.12 -4.83 -3.99
CA ILE A 199 -9.98 -3.96 -5.18
C ILE A 199 -10.74 -4.54 -6.36
N THR A 200 -10.55 -5.81 -6.68
CA THR A 200 -11.16 -6.43 -7.88
C THR A 200 -12.46 -7.15 -7.59
N GLY A 201 -12.71 -7.51 -6.33
CA GLY A 201 -13.83 -8.37 -5.93
C GLY A 201 -13.62 -9.85 -6.28
N LYS A 202 -12.46 -10.23 -6.84
CA LYS A 202 -12.14 -11.62 -7.18
C LYS A 202 -11.92 -12.44 -5.91
N THR A 203 -12.44 -13.65 -5.89
CA THR A 203 -12.23 -14.61 -4.82
C THR A 203 -11.04 -15.51 -5.14
N PHE A 204 -10.20 -15.74 -4.15
CA PHE A 204 -9.02 -16.62 -4.20
C PHE A 204 -9.23 -17.78 -3.25
N ASP A 205 -8.98 -18.99 -3.72
CA ASP A 205 -8.92 -20.19 -2.87
C ASP A 205 -7.64 -20.18 -2.03
N LEU A 206 -7.76 -20.52 -0.76
CA LEU A 206 -6.63 -20.55 0.19
C LEU A 206 -6.10 -21.98 0.41
N ALA A 207 -6.61 -22.98 -0.28
CA ALA A 207 -6.25 -24.39 -0.03
C ALA A 207 -4.78 -24.73 -0.38
N SER A 208 -4.20 -24.09 -1.40
CA SER A 208 -2.87 -24.46 -1.88
C SER A 208 -1.93 -23.30 -2.19
N GLU A 209 -2.32 -22.40 -3.08
CA GLU A 209 -1.46 -21.34 -3.56
C GLU A 209 -2.24 -20.14 -4.10
N ILE A 210 -1.60 -18.97 -4.07
CA ILE A 210 -2.11 -17.72 -4.66
C ILE A 210 -1.10 -17.24 -5.69
N THR A 211 -1.58 -17.01 -6.92
CA THR A 211 -0.78 -16.40 -7.98
C THR A 211 -0.93 -14.90 -7.96
N LEU A 212 0.21 -14.18 -7.97
CA LEU A 212 0.28 -12.72 -7.99
C LEU A 212 0.90 -12.24 -9.29
N GLU A 213 0.27 -11.26 -9.90
CA GLU A 213 0.81 -10.57 -11.06
C GLU A 213 2.10 -9.79 -10.71
N PRO A 214 2.91 -9.42 -11.71
CA PRO A 214 4.09 -8.57 -11.50
C PRO A 214 3.72 -7.25 -10.81
N LYS A 215 4.58 -6.79 -9.88
CA LYS A 215 4.41 -5.50 -9.19
C LYS A 215 2.96 -5.27 -8.71
N SER A 216 2.45 -6.25 -7.98
CA SER A 216 1.06 -6.23 -7.52
C SER A 216 0.92 -6.53 -6.02
N ALA A 217 -0.22 -6.17 -5.48
CA ALA A 217 -0.64 -6.58 -4.15
C ALA A 217 -2.09 -7.05 -4.17
N LEU A 218 -2.41 -7.98 -3.29
CA LEU A 218 -3.76 -8.40 -2.98
C LEU A 218 -4.10 -8.03 -1.54
N VAL A 219 -5.31 -7.55 -1.32
CA VAL A 219 -5.89 -7.31 0.00
C VAL A 219 -7.14 -8.18 0.12
N LEU A 220 -7.00 -9.30 0.78
CA LEU A 220 -8.01 -10.34 0.85
C LEU A 220 -8.75 -10.29 2.19
N GLU A 221 -10.04 -9.98 2.17
CA GLU A 221 -10.91 -10.28 3.30
C GLU A 221 -11.16 -11.79 3.33
N LEU A 222 -10.80 -12.44 4.43
CA LEU A 222 -10.90 -13.91 4.56
C LEU A 222 -12.30 -14.34 4.95
N GLU A 223 -12.79 -15.41 4.30
CA GLU A 223 -14.14 -15.97 4.42
C GLU A 223 -14.11 -17.47 4.70
#